data_b963c47d55b591c046b9e314eba2eee1
#
_entry.id   b963c47d55b591c046b9e314eba2eee1
#
_cell.length_a   1.000
_cell.length_b   1.000
_cell.length_c   1.000
_cell.angle_alpha   90.00
_cell.angle_beta   90.00
_cell.angle_gamma   90.00
#
_symmetry.space_group_name_H-M   'P 1'
#
loop_
_entity.id
_entity.type
_entity.pdbx_description
1 polymer ?
#
loop_
_entity_poly.entity_id
_entity_poly.type
_entity_poly.pdbx_seq_one_letter_code
_entity_poly.pdbx_strand_id
1 'polypeptide(L)'
;MQGTKIRLLTGGLLMMAAASYVQADALQPDPAWQQGTLANGFQWQVLSTPQRPSDRVEIRLSVNTGSLTESTQQTGFSHFIPRLALTQSGSLQAVQVRSLWQQAIDPKRPLPPAVVSYDYTMFNLSLPNNRNDLLKEALTYLADASGNLAITPDTVNYALSNSDMVATWPADTKEGWWRYRLKGSTLLGHDPAEPLKQPVDAEQVKSFYQKWYTPDAMTLIVVGNVDSRAVVEQINKAFGDLKGKRETPAPVPTLSPLRAEPVSIMTDTVRQDRLSVMWDNAWQPIRESAALLRYWRADLAREALFWHVQQTLSKNNVKNIGLGFDCRVLFQRAQCAINVESPGDKLNANLGVVAKELAKVRKEGLSEEEFNALVAQKKLELQKLFATYARADTDILISQRIRSLQNQVVDIAPEQYQKLRQDFLNGLTVDMLNQDLRQQLSQDMALILM
;
A
#
# COMPACT_ATOMS: atom_id res chain seq x y z
N MET A 1 74.28 1.75 -54.41
CA MET A 1 73.96 3.05 -53.78
C MET A 1 72.57 2.92 -53.23
N GLN A 2 72.49 2.83 -51.93
CA GLN A 2 71.31 2.45 -51.17
C GLN A 2 70.39 3.63 -50.97
N GLY A 3 69.09 3.49 -51.25
CA GLY A 3 68.07 4.46 -50.95
C GLY A 3 67.17 3.92 -49.84
N THR A 4 67.23 4.60 -48.66
CA THR A 4 66.51 4.32 -47.42
C THR A 4 65.08 4.76 -47.56
N LYS A 5 64.10 3.85 -47.45
CA LYS A 5 62.66 4.17 -47.37
C LYS A 5 62.27 4.41 -45.92
N ILE A 6 61.85 5.64 -45.60
CA ILE A 6 61.24 6.02 -44.33
C ILE A 6 59.78 5.64 -44.38
N ARG A 7 59.31 4.77 -43.45
CA ARG A 7 57.91 4.45 -43.24
C ARG A 7 57.38 5.37 -42.16
N LEU A 8 56.42 6.24 -42.53
CA LEU A 8 55.61 6.98 -41.59
C LEU A 8 54.58 6.02 -40.98
N LEU A 9 54.66 5.83 -39.67
CA LEU A 9 53.62 5.22 -38.85
C LEU A 9 52.65 6.31 -38.44
N THR A 10 51.46 6.29 -39.02
CA THR A 10 50.30 7.06 -38.54
C THR A 10 49.66 6.30 -37.38
N GLY A 11 49.93 6.76 -36.15
CA GLY A 11 49.24 6.28 -34.97
C GLY A 11 47.86 6.88 -34.88
N GLY A 12 46.84 6.08 -35.14
CA GLY A 12 45.45 6.45 -34.86
C GLY A 12 45.15 6.40 -33.37
N LEU A 13 44.90 7.56 -32.76
CA LEU A 13 44.34 7.65 -31.45
C LEU A 13 42.86 7.25 -31.50
N LEU A 14 42.55 6.03 -31.06
CA LEU A 14 41.17 5.65 -30.72
C LEU A 14 40.81 6.35 -29.42
N MET A 15 40.05 7.43 -29.50
CA MET A 15 39.30 7.96 -28.35
C MET A 15 38.17 6.98 -28.02
N MET A 16 38.37 6.13 -27.01
CA MET A 16 37.29 5.44 -26.34
C MET A 16 36.49 6.48 -25.56
N ALA A 17 35.36 6.87 -26.11
CA ALA A 17 34.34 7.58 -25.32
C ALA A 17 33.81 6.56 -24.30
N ALA A 18 34.31 6.65 -23.08
CA ALA A 18 33.70 5.99 -21.94
C ALA A 18 32.33 6.64 -21.73
N ALA A 19 31.29 6.00 -22.26
CA ALA A 19 29.91 6.28 -21.87
C ALA A 19 29.80 5.94 -20.39
N SER A 20 29.90 6.94 -19.55
CA SER A 20 29.56 6.81 -18.13
C SER A 20 28.07 6.51 -18.08
N TYR A 21 27.73 5.23 -17.99
CA TYR A 21 26.39 4.83 -17.56
C TYR A 21 26.25 5.38 -16.13
N VAL A 22 25.48 6.44 -15.99
CA VAL A 22 25.00 6.88 -14.69
C VAL A 22 24.09 5.76 -14.21
N GLN A 23 24.66 4.84 -13.46
CA GLN A 23 23.91 3.80 -12.79
C GLN A 23 23.05 4.52 -11.76
N ALA A 24 21.73 4.44 -11.92
CA ALA A 24 20.81 5.03 -10.97
C ALA A 24 21.11 4.47 -9.57
N ASP A 25 21.33 5.35 -8.58
CA ASP A 25 21.67 4.95 -7.25
C ASP A 25 20.51 4.18 -6.61
N ALA A 26 20.74 2.93 -6.22
CA ALA A 26 19.79 2.14 -5.49
C ALA A 26 19.47 2.79 -4.14
N LEU A 27 18.18 2.87 -3.79
CA LEU A 27 17.76 3.32 -2.47
C LEU A 27 18.19 2.28 -1.42
N GLN A 28 18.75 2.76 -0.32
CA GLN A 28 19.19 1.89 0.76
C GLN A 28 18.04 1.62 1.72
N PRO A 29 17.69 0.35 1.99
CA PRO A 29 16.67 0.01 2.98
C PRO A 29 17.05 0.56 4.36
N ASP A 30 16.03 0.91 5.16
CA ASP A 30 16.23 1.36 6.54
C ASP A 30 16.91 0.25 7.36
N PRO A 31 18.13 0.47 7.87
CA PRO A 31 18.88 -0.54 8.62
C PRO A 31 18.28 -0.86 10.00
N ALA A 32 17.34 -0.05 10.49
CA ALA A 32 16.64 -0.33 11.75
C ALA A 32 15.74 -1.57 11.64
N TRP A 33 15.26 -1.88 10.43
CA TRP A 33 14.50 -3.09 10.15
C TRP A 33 15.43 -4.28 9.98
N GLN A 34 15.23 -5.30 10.79
CA GLN A 34 15.84 -6.61 10.58
C GLN A 34 14.88 -7.47 9.76
N GLN A 35 15.40 -8.21 8.81
CA GLN A 35 14.59 -9.06 7.92
C GLN A 35 15.36 -10.31 7.53
N GLY A 36 14.62 -11.36 7.20
CA GLY A 36 15.19 -12.61 6.76
C GLY A 36 14.18 -13.54 6.12
N THR A 37 14.71 -14.62 5.58
CA THR A 37 13.93 -15.68 4.93
C THR A 37 14.38 -17.02 5.55
N LEU A 38 13.40 -17.81 6.04
CA LEU A 38 13.66 -19.14 6.54
C LEU A 38 13.93 -20.13 5.38
N ALA A 39 14.47 -21.29 5.72
CA ALA A 39 14.78 -22.32 4.70
C ALA A 39 13.56 -22.77 3.87
N ASN A 40 12.35 -22.69 4.45
CA ASN A 40 11.09 -23.02 3.77
C ASN A 40 10.49 -21.86 2.96
N GLY A 41 11.20 -20.73 2.87
CA GLY A 41 10.75 -19.53 2.12
C GLY A 41 9.92 -18.54 2.93
N PHE A 42 9.58 -18.85 4.19
CA PHE A 42 8.86 -17.93 5.07
C PHE A 42 9.69 -16.66 5.33
N GLN A 43 9.08 -15.50 5.15
CA GLN A 43 9.73 -14.20 5.32
C GLN A 43 9.30 -13.53 6.61
N TRP A 44 10.25 -12.85 7.26
CA TRP A 44 9.98 -12.09 8.47
C TRP A 44 10.68 -10.73 8.45
N GLN A 45 10.08 -9.77 9.14
CA GLN A 45 10.61 -8.42 9.34
C GLN A 45 10.32 -7.97 10.77
N VAL A 46 11.32 -7.43 11.44
CA VAL A 46 11.24 -7.00 12.85
C VAL A 46 11.83 -5.61 13.00
N LEU A 47 11.07 -4.70 13.59
CA LEU A 47 11.54 -3.40 14.05
C LEU A 47 11.42 -3.33 15.57
N SER A 48 12.54 -3.26 16.25
CA SER A 48 12.58 -3.02 17.69
C SER A 48 12.47 -1.54 17.99
N THR A 49 11.59 -1.18 18.92
CA THR A 49 11.30 0.21 19.31
C THR A 49 11.53 0.44 20.81
N PRO A 50 12.79 0.34 21.32
CA PRO A 50 13.07 0.50 22.74
C PRO A 50 12.76 1.91 23.26
N GLN A 51 12.70 2.91 22.36
CA GLN A 51 12.27 4.27 22.68
C GLN A 51 10.75 4.42 22.88
N ARG A 52 9.99 3.34 22.62
CA ARG A 52 8.53 3.27 22.78
C ARG A 52 8.12 2.12 23.72
N PRO A 53 8.62 2.10 24.97
CA PRO A 53 8.44 0.96 25.85
C PRO A 53 6.99 0.74 26.30
N SER A 54 6.14 1.75 26.22
CA SER A 54 4.74 1.66 26.60
C SER A 54 3.78 1.36 25.46
N ASP A 55 4.27 1.36 24.21
CA ASP A 55 3.44 1.06 23.05
C ASP A 55 3.13 -0.43 22.98
N ARG A 56 2.04 -0.76 22.31
CA ARG A 56 1.67 -2.14 22.03
C ARG A 56 2.65 -2.79 21.05
N VAL A 57 2.79 -4.10 21.13
CA VAL A 57 3.54 -4.87 20.14
C VAL A 57 2.61 -5.24 18.99
N GLU A 58 2.89 -4.71 17.83
CA GLU A 58 2.10 -4.91 16.63
C GLU A 58 2.63 -6.08 15.82
N ILE A 59 1.74 -6.99 15.42
CA ILE A 59 2.07 -8.16 14.61
C ILE A 59 1.12 -8.23 13.43
N ARG A 60 1.68 -8.43 12.23
CA ARG A 60 0.90 -8.70 11.02
C ARG A 60 1.45 -9.94 10.33
N LEU A 61 0.58 -10.89 10.05
CA LEU A 61 0.89 -12.02 9.17
C LEU A 61 0.16 -11.81 7.85
N SER A 62 0.91 -11.64 6.79
CA SER A 62 0.37 -11.51 5.43
C SER A 62 0.55 -12.82 4.66
N VAL A 63 -0.53 -13.29 4.03
CA VAL A 63 -0.53 -14.44 3.15
C VAL A 63 -0.89 -13.95 1.74
N ASN A 64 -0.11 -14.29 0.73
CA ASN A 64 -0.34 -13.89 -0.66
C ASN A 64 -1.42 -14.75 -1.31
N THR A 65 -2.62 -14.70 -0.75
CA THR A 65 -3.83 -15.33 -1.28
C THR A 65 -5.06 -14.55 -0.84
N GLY A 66 -6.01 -14.41 -1.75
CA GLY A 66 -7.27 -13.75 -1.52
C GLY A 66 -8.33 -14.29 -2.47
N SER A 67 -9.39 -13.52 -2.70
CA SER A 67 -10.52 -13.99 -3.51
C SER A 67 -10.16 -14.28 -4.97
N LEU A 68 -9.09 -13.72 -5.51
CA LEU A 68 -8.60 -14.04 -6.86
C LEU A 68 -8.14 -15.48 -7.03
N THR A 69 -7.76 -16.16 -5.94
CA THR A 69 -7.33 -17.56 -5.99
C THR A 69 -8.49 -18.56 -5.94
N GLU A 70 -9.70 -18.08 -5.71
CA GLU A 70 -10.90 -18.91 -5.65
C GLU A 70 -11.41 -19.27 -7.04
N SER A 71 -11.75 -20.55 -7.25
CA SER A 71 -12.61 -20.94 -8.36
C SER A 71 -14.08 -20.62 -8.05
N THR A 72 -14.96 -20.78 -9.03
CA THR A 72 -16.40 -20.56 -8.83
C THR A 72 -17.03 -21.47 -7.78
N GLN A 73 -16.47 -22.67 -7.59
CA GLN A 73 -16.90 -23.61 -6.56
C GLN A 73 -16.32 -23.28 -5.17
N GLN A 74 -15.28 -22.45 -5.12
CA GLN A 74 -14.55 -22.11 -3.90
C GLN A 74 -14.90 -20.71 -3.39
N THR A 75 -15.94 -20.09 -3.92
CA THR A 75 -16.39 -18.76 -3.51
C THR A 75 -16.55 -18.67 -1.99
N GLY A 76 -15.85 -17.68 -1.39
CA GLY A 76 -15.87 -17.45 0.04
C GLY A 76 -14.82 -18.21 0.84
N PHE A 77 -14.03 -19.09 0.24
CA PHE A 77 -13.00 -19.84 0.96
C PHE A 77 -11.91 -18.94 1.53
N SER A 78 -11.54 -17.88 0.81
CA SER A 78 -10.51 -16.95 1.27
C SER A 78 -10.83 -16.28 2.59
N HIS A 79 -12.08 -15.91 2.84
CA HIS A 79 -12.48 -15.34 4.13
C HIS A 79 -12.88 -16.42 5.15
N PHE A 80 -13.19 -17.64 4.70
CA PHE A 80 -13.57 -18.72 5.60
C PHE A 80 -12.36 -19.31 6.34
N ILE A 81 -11.20 -19.43 5.68
CA ILE A 81 -9.98 -19.94 6.34
C ILE A 81 -9.55 -19.09 7.52
N PRO A 82 -9.44 -17.76 7.46
CA PRO A 82 -9.21 -16.95 8.64
C PRO A 82 -10.29 -17.12 9.72
N ARG A 83 -11.54 -17.30 9.31
CA ARG A 83 -12.65 -17.57 10.24
C ARG A 83 -12.44 -18.88 11.00
N LEU A 84 -11.98 -19.94 10.32
CA LEU A 84 -11.55 -21.19 10.96
C LEU A 84 -10.43 -20.94 11.97
N ALA A 85 -9.42 -20.14 11.59
CA ALA A 85 -8.28 -19.83 12.43
C ALA A 85 -8.66 -19.05 13.70
N LEU A 86 -9.76 -18.34 13.72
CA LEU A 86 -10.26 -17.64 14.92
C LEU A 86 -10.85 -18.60 15.96
N THR A 87 -11.15 -19.82 15.61
CA THR A 87 -11.81 -20.78 16.48
C THR A 87 -10.91 -21.93 16.95
N GLN A 88 -9.68 -22.02 16.44
CA GLN A 88 -8.82 -23.18 16.71
C GLN A 88 -7.33 -22.83 16.62
N SER A 89 -6.54 -23.69 17.22
CA SER A 89 -5.08 -23.78 17.05
C SER A 89 -4.67 -25.24 17.25
N GLY A 90 -3.67 -25.70 16.52
CA GLY A 90 -3.11 -27.05 16.71
C GLY A 90 -2.36 -27.21 18.04
N SER A 91 -1.79 -26.12 18.56
CA SER A 91 -0.95 -26.11 19.76
C SER A 91 -1.63 -25.53 21.00
N LEU A 92 -2.65 -24.70 20.81
CA LEU A 92 -3.36 -24.00 21.89
C LEU A 92 -4.78 -24.55 22.03
N GLN A 93 -5.25 -24.65 23.26
CA GLN A 93 -6.65 -24.99 23.52
C GLN A 93 -7.59 -23.85 23.11
N ALA A 94 -8.84 -24.16 22.80
CA ALA A 94 -9.84 -23.19 22.37
C ALA A 94 -10.00 -22.00 23.35
N VAL A 95 -9.88 -22.25 24.65
CA VAL A 95 -9.94 -21.21 25.67
C VAL A 95 -8.72 -20.27 25.60
N GLN A 96 -7.55 -20.80 25.27
CA GLN A 96 -6.33 -20.01 25.09
C GLN A 96 -6.43 -19.15 23.81
N VAL A 97 -6.92 -19.69 22.72
CA VAL A 97 -7.17 -18.92 21.47
C VAL A 97 -8.12 -17.76 21.72
N ARG A 98 -9.21 -18.00 22.46
CA ARG A 98 -10.17 -16.96 22.81
C ARG A 98 -9.53 -15.89 23.70
N SER A 99 -8.78 -16.30 24.72
CA SER A 99 -8.06 -15.38 25.62
C SER A 99 -7.00 -14.57 24.87
N LEU A 100 -6.27 -15.18 23.93
CA LEU A 100 -5.30 -14.50 23.10
C LEU A 100 -5.99 -13.36 22.30
N TRP A 101 -7.07 -13.65 21.61
CA TRP A 101 -7.78 -12.64 20.81
C TRP A 101 -8.37 -11.52 21.64
N GLN A 102 -8.85 -11.79 22.85
CA GLN A 102 -9.33 -10.75 23.77
C GLN A 102 -8.23 -9.75 24.14
N GLN A 103 -6.98 -10.19 24.21
CA GLN A 103 -5.81 -9.36 24.53
C GLN A 103 -5.13 -8.77 23.28
N ALA A 104 -5.33 -9.38 22.12
CA ALA A 104 -4.65 -9.03 20.88
C ALA A 104 -5.40 -7.98 20.04
N ILE A 105 -6.48 -7.41 20.56
CA ILE A 105 -7.21 -6.31 19.94
C ILE A 105 -6.99 -5.07 20.79
N ASP A 106 -6.46 -4.00 20.17
CA ASP A 106 -6.31 -2.71 20.86
C ASP A 106 -7.69 -2.09 21.12
N PRO A 107 -8.10 -1.91 22.36
CA PRO A 107 -9.41 -1.33 22.66
C PRO A 107 -9.55 0.13 22.25
N LYS A 108 -8.46 0.84 22.06
CA LYS A 108 -8.45 2.25 21.62
C LYS A 108 -8.52 2.39 20.10
N ARG A 109 -7.93 1.45 19.38
CA ARG A 109 -7.83 1.43 17.91
C ARG A 109 -8.06 0.02 17.40
N PRO A 110 -9.28 -0.53 17.56
CA PRO A 110 -9.55 -1.91 17.22
C PRO A 110 -9.42 -2.14 15.71
N LEU A 111 -8.69 -3.18 15.36
CA LEU A 111 -8.64 -3.73 14.01
C LEU A 111 -9.38 -5.06 13.97
N PRO A 112 -10.00 -5.41 12.84
CA PRO A 112 -10.51 -6.77 12.66
C PRO A 112 -9.36 -7.77 12.86
N PRO A 113 -9.60 -8.93 13.48
CA PRO A 113 -8.57 -9.96 13.65
C PRO A 113 -7.94 -10.40 12.34
N ALA A 114 -8.72 -10.43 11.26
CA ALA A 114 -8.22 -10.69 9.92
C ALA A 114 -8.94 -9.83 8.89
N VAL A 115 -8.23 -9.50 7.80
CA VAL A 115 -8.75 -8.81 6.63
C VAL A 115 -8.42 -9.63 5.40
N VAL A 116 -9.40 -9.80 4.51
CA VAL A 116 -9.24 -10.49 3.23
C VAL A 116 -9.49 -9.51 2.09
N SER A 117 -8.58 -9.48 1.13
CA SER A 117 -8.70 -8.71 -0.11
C SER A 117 -8.68 -9.66 -1.32
N TYR A 118 -8.56 -9.10 -2.49
CA TYR A 118 -8.45 -9.89 -3.73
C TYR A 118 -7.18 -10.72 -3.81
N ASP A 119 -6.06 -10.21 -3.31
CA ASP A 119 -4.72 -10.78 -3.49
C ASP A 119 -3.96 -11.06 -2.19
N TYR A 120 -4.54 -10.72 -1.05
CA TYR A 120 -3.92 -11.01 0.23
C TYR A 120 -4.94 -11.32 1.33
N THR A 121 -4.45 -12.01 2.35
CA THR A 121 -5.10 -12.20 3.65
C THR A 121 -4.14 -11.74 4.72
N MET A 122 -4.62 -10.96 5.70
CA MET A 122 -3.77 -10.40 6.75
C MET A 122 -4.40 -10.61 8.12
N PHE A 123 -3.64 -11.23 9.02
CA PHE A 123 -3.98 -11.36 10.44
C PHE A 123 -3.39 -10.19 11.21
N ASN A 124 -4.18 -9.56 12.05
CA ASN A 124 -3.83 -8.36 12.82
C ASN A 124 -3.85 -8.66 14.31
N LEU A 125 -2.69 -8.67 14.94
CA LEU A 125 -2.57 -8.79 16.39
C LEU A 125 -1.86 -7.56 16.95
N SER A 126 -2.43 -7.01 18.01
CA SER A 126 -1.86 -5.91 18.78
C SER A 126 -1.80 -6.35 20.23
N LEU A 127 -0.60 -6.59 20.75
CA LEU A 127 -0.42 -7.15 22.08
C LEU A 127 -0.06 -6.07 23.11
N PRO A 128 -0.50 -6.21 24.37
CA PRO A 128 0.03 -5.38 25.44
C PRO A 128 1.57 -5.47 25.52
N ASN A 129 2.22 -4.38 25.87
CA ASN A 129 3.65 -4.34 26.08
C ASN A 129 4.09 -5.23 27.25
N ASN A 130 5.37 -5.59 27.29
CA ASN A 130 5.99 -6.40 28.37
C ASN A 130 5.33 -7.77 28.63
N ARG A 131 4.75 -8.37 27.59
CA ARG A 131 4.12 -9.69 27.64
C ARG A 131 4.82 -10.66 26.68
N ASN A 132 6.07 -11.06 27.05
CA ASN A 132 6.84 -12.01 26.24
C ASN A 132 6.18 -13.39 26.13
N ASP A 133 5.46 -13.80 27.17
CA ASP A 133 4.64 -15.03 27.18
C ASP A 133 3.55 -14.96 26.10
N LEU A 134 2.85 -13.83 26.01
CA LEU A 134 1.78 -13.61 25.05
C LEU A 134 2.31 -13.47 23.62
N LEU A 135 3.47 -12.84 23.44
CA LEU A 135 4.16 -12.79 22.15
C LEU A 135 4.49 -14.19 21.62
N LYS A 136 5.06 -15.02 22.46
CA LYS A 136 5.38 -16.43 22.12
C LYS A 136 4.11 -17.19 21.75
N GLU A 137 3.05 -17.05 22.53
CA GLU A 137 1.75 -17.67 22.27
C GLU A 137 1.14 -17.19 20.95
N ALA A 138 1.22 -15.89 20.66
CA ALA A 138 0.76 -15.31 19.40
C ALA A 138 1.52 -15.86 18.18
N LEU A 139 2.83 -16.02 18.26
CA LEU A 139 3.64 -16.60 17.18
C LEU A 139 3.30 -18.07 16.96
N THR A 140 3.11 -18.84 18.04
CA THR A 140 2.66 -20.23 17.94
C THR A 140 1.29 -20.34 17.28
N TYR A 141 0.36 -19.50 17.70
CA TYR A 141 -0.98 -19.41 17.10
C TYR A 141 -0.92 -19.11 15.60
N LEU A 142 -0.15 -18.11 15.20
CA LEU A 142 -0.01 -17.72 13.80
C LEU A 142 0.65 -18.81 12.95
N ALA A 143 1.61 -19.56 13.51
CA ALA A 143 2.19 -20.71 12.83
C ALA A 143 1.14 -21.81 12.60
N ASP A 144 0.30 -22.08 13.59
CA ASP A 144 -0.80 -23.03 13.44
C ASP A 144 -1.82 -22.57 12.37
N ALA A 145 -2.19 -21.30 12.39
CA ALA A 145 -3.07 -20.74 11.35
C ALA A 145 -2.45 -20.84 9.95
N SER A 146 -1.12 -20.75 9.86
CA SER A 146 -0.38 -20.79 8.59
C SER A 146 -0.33 -22.16 7.93
N GLY A 147 -0.27 -23.24 8.71
CA GLY A 147 -0.04 -24.56 8.12
C GLY A 147 -0.67 -25.76 8.87
N ASN A 148 -1.29 -25.55 10.01
CA ASN A 148 -1.73 -26.63 10.89
C ASN A 148 -3.20 -26.53 11.31
N LEU A 149 -4.06 -25.90 10.52
CA LEU A 149 -5.49 -25.89 10.79
C LEU A 149 -6.10 -27.29 10.58
N ALA A 150 -6.90 -27.73 11.53
CA ALA A 150 -7.73 -28.92 11.37
C ALA A 150 -9.00 -28.55 10.57
N ILE A 151 -9.12 -29.07 9.36
CA ILE A 151 -10.26 -28.81 8.48
C ILE A 151 -11.03 -30.10 8.30
N THR A 152 -12.08 -30.23 9.09
CA THR A 152 -13.00 -31.38 9.13
C THR A 152 -14.44 -30.86 9.08
N PRO A 153 -15.43 -31.70 8.78
CA PRO A 153 -16.83 -31.26 8.88
C PRO A 153 -17.21 -30.66 10.22
N ASP A 154 -16.65 -31.16 11.32
CA ASP A 154 -16.94 -30.65 12.66
C ASP A 154 -16.32 -29.25 12.89
N THR A 155 -15.06 -29.04 12.52
CA THR A 155 -14.41 -27.74 12.66
C THR A 155 -15.01 -26.69 11.74
N VAL A 156 -15.42 -27.07 10.54
CA VAL A 156 -16.15 -26.21 9.59
C VAL A 156 -17.49 -25.77 10.20
N ASN A 157 -18.29 -26.70 10.69
CA ASN A 157 -19.59 -26.39 11.30
C ASN A 157 -19.44 -25.54 12.55
N TYR A 158 -18.43 -25.80 13.36
CA TYR A 158 -18.15 -24.98 14.55
C TYR A 158 -17.80 -23.52 14.16
N ALA A 159 -16.93 -23.34 13.18
CA ALA A 159 -16.56 -21.99 12.71
C ALA A 159 -17.74 -21.23 12.10
N LEU A 160 -18.59 -21.91 11.34
CA LEU A 160 -19.81 -21.30 10.77
C LEU A 160 -20.76 -20.78 11.85
N SER A 161 -20.77 -21.41 13.03
CA SER A 161 -21.67 -21.03 14.13
C SER A 161 -21.04 -20.05 15.13
N ASN A 162 -19.72 -19.93 15.17
CA ASN A 162 -19.02 -19.29 16.30
C ASN A 162 -18.03 -18.19 15.94
N SER A 163 -17.86 -17.86 14.67
CA SER A 163 -16.93 -16.81 14.26
C SER A 163 -17.37 -16.09 13.00
N ASP A 164 -17.30 -14.76 13.03
CA ASP A 164 -17.56 -13.86 11.90
C ASP A 164 -16.64 -12.61 11.91
N MET A 165 -15.61 -12.63 12.75
CA MET A 165 -14.73 -11.45 12.99
C MET A 165 -13.72 -11.16 11.88
N VAL A 166 -14.04 -11.53 10.65
CA VAL A 166 -13.22 -11.29 9.46
C VAL A 166 -13.84 -10.17 8.65
N ALA A 167 -13.02 -9.16 8.34
CA ALA A 167 -13.40 -8.07 7.44
C ALA A 167 -12.88 -8.31 6.03
N THR A 168 -13.48 -7.65 5.06
CA THR A 168 -13.00 -7.64 3.68
C THR A 168 -12.57 -6.24 3.28
N TRP A 169 -11.64 -6.16 2.35
CA TRP A 169 -11.20 -4.89 1.78
C TRP A 169 -11.15 -4.98 0.24
N PRO A 170 -11.68 -4.00 -0.49
CA PRO A 170 -12.38 -2.79 0.01
C PRO A 170 -13.65 -3.14 0.80
N ALA A 171 -13.94 -2.36 1.84
CA ALA A 171 -15.05 -2.64 2.76
C ALA A 171 -16.43 -2.63 2.09
N ASP A 172 -16.59 -1.87 1.02
CA ASP A 172 -17.82 -1.78 0.23
C ASP A 172 -17.57 -2.08 -1.25
N THR A 173 -17.60 -3.36 -1.57
CA THR A 173 -17.42 -3.86 -2.93
C THR A 173 -18.68 -3.71 -3.80
N LYS A 174 -19.82 -3.35 -3.21
CA LYS A 174 -21.11 -3.11 -3.90
C LYS A 174 -21.33 -1.65 -4.24
N GLU A 175 -20.50 -0.77 -3.72
CA GLU A 175 -20.57 0.67 -3.98
C GLU A 175 -20.41 0.96 -5.49
N GLY A 176 -21.18 1.95 -5.98
CA GLY A 176 -21.27 2.24 -7.41
C GLY A 176 -19.92 2.60 -8.07
N TRP A 177 -19.10 3.38 -7.37
CA TRP A 177 -17.76 3.72 -7.83
C TRP A 177 -16.90 2.46 -8.02
N TRP A 178 -16.88 1.56 -7.02
CA TRP A 178 -16.06 0.36 -7.07
C TRP A 178 -16.52 -0.60 -8.17
N ARG A 179 -17.83 -0.78 -8.34
CA ARG A 179 -18.39 -1.56 -9.47
C ARG A 179 -17.97 -0.99 -10.82
N TYR A 180 -18.00 0.33 -10.96
CA TYR A 180 -17.52 0.98 -12.18
C TYR A 180 -16.00 0.73 -12.37
N ARG A 181 -15.21 0.85 -11.30
CA ARG A 181 -13.77 0.67 -11.33
C ARG A 181 -13.35 -0.74 -11.74
N LEU A 182 -14.15 -1.74 -11.38
CA LEU A 182 -13.89 -3.14 -11.69
C LEU A 182 -14.12 -3.53 -13.15
N LYS A 183 -14.81 -2.72 -13.94
CA LYS A 183 -15.10 -3.05 -15.34
C LYS A 183 -13.82 -3.30 -16.13
N GLY A 184 -13.75 -4.45 -16.80
CA GLY A 184 -12.59 -4.86 -17.59
C GLY A 184 -11.36 -5.28 -16.77
N SER A 185 -11.48 -5.38 -15.45
CA SER A 185 -10.38 -5.82 -14.57
C SER A 185 -10.40 -7.32 -14.33
N THR A 186 -9.27 -7.87 -13.89
CA THR A 186 -9.17 -9.26 -13.45
C THR A 186 -9.90 -9.51 -12.12
N LEU A 187 -10.27 -8.46 -11.41
CA LEU A 187 -10.97 -8.52 -10.11
C LEU A 187 -12.47 -8.74 -10.25
N LEU A 188 -13.02 -8.49 -11.44
CA LEU A 188 -14.45 -8.63 -11.69
C LEU A 188 -14.89 -10.09 -11.45
N GLY A 189 -15.93 -10.29 -10.64
CA GLY A 189 -16.43 -11.61 -10.27
C GLY A 189 -15.70 -12.28 -9.09
N HIS A 190 -14.75 -11.59 -8.46
CA HIS A 190 -13.96 -12.09 -7.32
C HIS A 190 -14.14 -11.27 -6.05
N ASP A 191 -15.36 -10.81 -5.76
CA ASP A 191 -15.65 -10.02 -4.57
C ASP A 191 -15.21 -10.75 -3.29
N PRO A 192 -14.27 -10.20 -2.48
CA PRO A 192 -13.83 -10.82 -1.24
C PRO A 192 -14.95 -10.97 -0.21
N ALA A 193 -16.01 -10.18 -0.31
CA ALA A 193 -17.18 -10.20 0.57
C ALA A 193 -18.28 -11.17 0.10
N GLU A 194 -18.09 -11.85 -1.04
CA GLU A 194 -19.09 -12.77 -1.56
C GLU A 194 -19.36 -13.89 -0.54
N PRO A 195 -20.63 -14.14 -0.20
CA PRO A 195 -20.98 -15.15 0.78
C PRO A 195 -20.47 -16.53 0.42
N LEU A 196 -20.07 -17.28 1.45
CA LEU A 196 -19.70 -18.67 1.33
C LEU A 196 -20.88 -19.50 0.81
N LYS A 197 -20.66 -20.28 -0.25
CA LYS A 197 -21.68 -21.19 -0.79
C LYS A 197 -21.92 -22.37 0.14
N GLN A 198 -23.18 -22.68 0.37
CA GLN A 198 -23.60 -23.80 1.20
C GLN A 198 -24.11 -24.94 0.34
N PRO A 199 -23.94 -26.24 0.75
CA PRO A 199 -23.15 -26.67 1.90
C PRO A 199 -21.65 -26.55 1.66
N VAL A 200 -20.87 -26.35 2.73
CA VAL A 200 -19.41 -26.25 2.64
C VAL A 200 -18.79 -27.65 2.66
N ASP A 201 -18.02 -27.96 1.64
CA ASP A 201 -17.23 -29.18 1.57
C ASP A 201 -15.88 -29.01 2.25
N ALA A 202 -15.72 -29.65 3.41
CA ALA A 202 -14.50 -29.55 4.20
C ALA A 202 -13.23 -30.00 3.44
N GLU A 203 -13.32 -30.99 2.59
CA GLU A 203 -12.19 -31.50 1.80
C GLU A 203 -11.76 -30.48 0.74
N GLN A 204 -12.70 -29.79 0.13
CA GLN A 204 -12.38 -28.70 -0.81
C GLN A 204 -11.73 -27.51 -0.10
N VAL A 205 -12.20 -27.12 1.08
CA VAL A 205 -11.59 -26.08 1.90
C VAL A 205 -10.17 -26.47 2.28
N LYS A 206 -9.96 -27.72 2.70
CA LYS A 206 -8.64 -28.25 3.04
C LYS A 206 -7.67 -28.21 1.85
N SER A 207 -8.13 -28.62 0.67
CA SER A 207 -7.34 -28.58 -0.57
C SER A 207 -6.96 -27.16 -0.94
N PHE A 208 -7.87 -26.21 -0.83
CA PHE A 208 -7.61 -24.79 -1.06
C PHE A 208 -6.58 -24.24 -0.06
N TYR A 209 -6.75 -24.56 1.21
CA TYR A 209 -5.82 -24.17 2.26
C TYR A 209 -4.40 -24.68 2.01
N GLN A 210 -4.26 -25.97 1.72
CA GLN A 210 -2.96 -26.60 1.45
C GLN A 210 -2.29 -26.06 0.19
N LYS A 211 -3.07 -25.70 -0.82
CA LYS A 211 -2.55 -25.14 -2.08
C LYS A 211 -2.01 -23.72 -1.89
N TRP A 212 -2.69 -22.88 -1.12
CA TRP A 212 -2.43 -21.45 -1.09
C TRP A 212 -1.71 -20.96 0.17
N TYR A 213 -1.88 -21.65 1.31
CA TYR A 213 -1.19 -21.32 2.56
C TYR A 213 0.14 -22.07 2.66
N THR A 214 1.11 -21.59 1.89
CA THR A 214 2.46 -22.14 1.88
C THR A 214 3.44 -21.13 2.49
N PRO A 215 4.47 -21.57 3.24
CA PRO A 215 5.37 -20.65 3.94
C PRO A 215 6.07 -19.65 3.02
N ASP A 216 6.40 -20.02 1.79
CA ASP A 216 7.02 -19.16 0.79
C ASP A 216 6.11 -18.03 0.27
N ALA A 217 4.83 -18.06 0.60
CA ALA A 217 3.84 -17.03 0.28
C ALA A 217 3.46 -16.18 1.49
N MET A 218 4.23 -16.21 2.57
CA MET A 218 3.90 -15.55 3.83
C MET A 218 5.00 -14.60 4.28
N THR A 219 4.58 -13.50 4.89
CA THR A 219 5.46 -12.51 5.53
C THR A 219 4.90 -12.15 6.90
N LEU A 220 5.74 -12.29 7.92
CA LEU A 220 5.43 -11.86 9.28
C LEU A 220 6.15 -10.54 9.57
N ILE A 221 5.42 -9.56 10.11
CA ILE A 221 5.97 -8.26 10.49
C ILE A 221 5.69 -8.02 11.97
N VAL A 222 6.72 -7.68 12.74
CA VAL A 222 6.65 -7.39 14.17
C VAL A 222 7.26 -6.03 14.44
N VAL A 223 6.55 -5.16 15.14
CA VAL A 223 7.02 -3.83 15.58
C VAL A 223 6.68 -3.64 17.05
N GLY A 224 7.68 -3.36 17.86
CA GLY A 224 7.47 -3.10 19.27
C GLY A 224 8.76 -3.07 20.08
N ASN A 225 8.63 -2.78 21.37
CA ASN A 225 9.75 -2.88 22.29
C ASN A 225 10.03 -4.35 22.61
N VAL A 226 10.75 -5.00 21.71
CA VAL A 226 11.10 -6.43 21.77
C VAL A 226 12.60 -6.62 21.59
N ASP A 227 13.12 -7.70 22.15
CA ASP A 227 14.45 -8.17 21.82
C ASP A 227 14.42 -8.85 20.45
N SER A 228 15.00 -8.21 19.46
CA SER A 228 14.96 -8.70 18.07
C SER A 228 15.55 -10.08 17.91
N ARG A 229 16.65 -10.39 18.63
CA ARG A 229 17.29 -11.72 18.55
C ARG A 229 16.36 -12.79 19.09
N ALA A 230 15.74 -12.55 20.25
CA ALA A 230 14.81 -13.48 20.87
C ALA A 230 13.57 -13.71 20.00
N VAL A 231 13.03 -12.64 19.38
CA VAL A 231 11.89 -12.74 18.46
C VAL A 231 12.23 -13.54 17.23
N VAL A 232 13.38 -13.29 16.60
CA VAL A 232 13.84 -14.05 15.42
C VAL A 232 14.01 -15.52 15.74
N GLU A 233 14.57 -15.85 16.90
CA GLU A 233 14.69 -17.24 17.36
C GLU A 233 13.32 -17.90 17.53
N GLN A 234 12.36 -17.19 18.12
CA GLN A 234 10.98 -17.68 18.27
C GLN A 234 10.28 -17.86 16.90
N ILE A 235 10.51 -16.96 15.95
CA ILE A 235 10.01 -17.08 14.58
C ILE A 235 10.56 -18.34 13.90
N ASN A 236 11.87 -18.57 13.99
CA ASN A 236 12.50 -19.77 13.45
C ASN A 236 11.88 -21.05 14.06
N LYS A 237 11.69 -21.06 15.37
CA LYS A 237 11.11 -22.20 16.08
C LYS A 237 9.65 -22.44 15.71
N ALA A 238 8.84 -21.37 15.58
CA ALA A 238 7.42 -21.50 15.31
C ALA A 238 7.11 -21.82 13.84
N PHE A 239 7.81 -21.18 12.90
CA PHE A 239 7.49 -21.24 11.46
C PHE A 239 8.47 -22.10 10.64
N GLY A 240 9.60 -22.48 11.20
CA GLY A 240 10.66 -23.20 10.46
C GLY A 240 10.27 -24.58 9.97
N ASP A 241 9.35 -25.24 10.64
CA ASP A 241 8.88 -26.59 10.30
C ASP A 241 7.65 -26.62 9.39
N LEU A 242 7.11 -25.46 9.04
CA LEU A 242 5.97 -25.38 8.11
C LEU A 242 6.35 -25.97 6.76
N LYS A 243 5.45 -26.80 6.23
CA LYS A 243 5.63 -27.50 4.96
C LYS A 243 4.82 -26.85 3.83
N GLY A 244 5.19 -27.19 2.63
CA GLY A 244 4.55 -26.73 1.41
C GLY A 244 5.37 -25.72 0.65
N LYS A 245 5.11 -25.67 -0.64
CA LYS A 245 5.72 -24.74 -1.58
C LYS A 245 4.65 -24.29 -2.56
N ARG A 246 4.64 -23.00 -2.88
CA ARG A 246 3.73 -22.47 -3.89
C ARG A 246 4.13 -23.02 -5.27
N GLU A 247 3.29 -23.88 -5.83
CA GLU A 247 3.50 -24.47 -7.16
C GLU A 247 2.86 -23.63 -8.26
N THR A 248 1.71 -23.04 -7.96
CA THR A 248 0.97 -22.18 -8.90
C THR A 248 1.11 -20.73 -8.45
N PRO A 249 1.62 -19.80 -9.29
CA PRO A 249 1.61 -18.38 -8.97
C PRO A 249 0.21 -17.87 -8.70
N ALA A 250 0.04 -17.02 -7.69
CA ALA A 250 -1.23 -16.35 -7.47
C ALA A 250 -1.55 -15.42 -8.65
N PRO A 251 -2.83 -15.32 -9.06
CA PRO A 251 -3.22 -14.35 -10.07
C PRO A 251 -2.85 -12.93 -9.64
N VAL A 252 -2.33 -12.14 -10.58
CA VAL A 252 -1.99 -10.75 -10.33
C VAL A 252 -3.24 -9.88 -10.50
N PRO A 253 -3.61 -9.08 -9.49
CA PRO A 253 -4.73 -8.16 -9.62
C PRO A 253 -4.39 -7.06 -10.62
N THR A 254 -5.28 -6.82 -11.58
CA THR A 254 -5.08 -5.80 -12.60
C THR A 254 -6.36 -5.02 -12.80
N LEU A 255 -6.30 -3.72 -12.51
CA LEU A 255 -7.36 -2.77 -12.85
C LEU A 255 -7.12 -2.21 -14.26
N SER A 256 -8.20 -2.10 -15.04
CA SER A 256 -8.13 -1.40 -16.33
C SER A 256 -7.91 0.09 -16.13
N PRO A 257 -7.18 0.76 -17.03
CA PRO A 257 -7.09 2.21 -17.04
C PRO A 257 -8.47 2.86 -17.09
N LEU A 258 -8.65 3.95 -16.36
CA LEU A 258 -9.86 4.76 -16.46
C LEU A 258 -9.93 5.44 -17.83
N ARG A 259 -11.15 5.55 -18.36
CA ARG A 259 -11.39 6.27 -19.62
C ARG A 259 -11.48 7.77 -19.37
N ALA A 260 -11.00 8.55 -20.33
CA ALA A 260 -11.10 10.01 -20.29
C ALA A 260 -12.54 10.53 -20.49
N GLU A 261 -13.45 9.68 -20.94
CA GLU A 261 -14.84 10.05 -21.17
C GLU A 261 -15.55 10.38 -19.85
N PRO A 262 -16.32 11.47 -19.78
CA PRO A 262 -17.11 11.79 -18.61
C PRO A 262 -18.12 10.69 -18.28
N VAL A 263 -18.23 10.34 -17.01
CA VAL A 263 -19.17 9.33 -16.53
C VAL A 263 -19.91 9.83 -15.28
N SER A 264 -21.19 9.47 -15.18
CA SER A 264 -21.99 9.69 -13.97
C SER A 264 -22.27 8.37 -13.30
N ILE A 265 -22.06 8.32 -11.98
CA ILE A 265 -22.21 7.12 -11.16
C ILE A 265 -23.15 7.42 -10.00
N MET A 266 -24.16 6.60 -9.83
CA MET A 266 -25.02 6.64 -8.65
C MET A 266 -24.30 6.00 -7.46
N THR A 267 -24.22 6.72 -6.35
CA THR A 267 -23.60 6.25 -5.11
C THR A 267 -24.27 6.86 -3.90
N ASP A 268 -24.28 6.16 -2.80
CA ASP A 268 -24.78 6.63 -1.50
C ASP A 268 -23.64 7.17 -0.60
N THR A 269 -22.40 7.14 -1.08
CA THR A 269 -21.21 7.52 -0.29
C THR A 269 -20.93 9.02 -0.27
N VAL A 270 -21.56 9.80 -1.13
CA VAL A 270 -21.41 11.25 -1.19
C VAL A 270 -22.68 11.95 -0.68
N ARG A 271 -22.49 13.04 0.07
CA ARG A 271 -23.59 13.84 0.59
C ARG A 271 -24.08 14.94 -0.36
N GLN A 272 -23.25 15.32 -1.27
CA GLN A 272 -23.50 16.32 -2.30
C GLN A 272 -22.93 15.81 -3.62
N ASP A 273 -23.37 16.39 -4.72
CA ASP A 273 -22.80 16.08 -6.03
C ASP A 273 -21.30 16.37 -6.01
N ARG A 274 -20.52 15.39 -6.45
CA ARG A 274 -19.07 15.46 -6.51
C ARG A 274 -18.58 15.19 -7.92
N LEU A 275 -17.76 16.09 -8.44
CA LEU A 275 -16.95 15.80 -9.61
C LEU A 275 -15.51 15.48 -9.17
N SER A 276 -15.02 14.33 -9.61
CA SER A 276 -13.61 13.97 -9.48
C SER A 276 -12.91 14.14 -10.83
N VAL A 277 -11.88 14.98 -10.85
CA VAL A 277 -10.92 15.08 -11.95
C VAL A 277 -9.76 14.19 -11.59
N MET A 278 -9.61 13.07 -12.29
CA MET A 278 -8.77 11.98 -11.84
C MET A 278 -7.68 11.63 -12.84
N TRP A 279 -6.43 11.58 -12.34
CA TRP A 279 -5.30 10.97 -13.03
C TRP A 279 -5.22 9.50 -12.65
N ASP A 280 -5.05 8.63 -13.63
CA ASP A 280 -4.92 7.19 -13.44
C ASP A 280 -3.73 6.68 -14.25
N ASN A 281 -2.66 6.32 -13.56
CA ASN A 281 -1.42 5.87 -14.16
C ASN A 281 -1.03 4.49 -13.65
N ALA A 282 -0.26 3.74 -14.44
CA ALA A 282 0.36 2.53 -13.96
C ALA A 282 1.34 2.87 -12.84
N TRP A 283 1.25 2.15 -11.72
CA TRP A 283 2.20 2.29 -10.63
C TRP A 283 3.53 1.64 -11.00
N GLN A 284 4.61 2.36 -10.75
CA GLN A 284 5.96 1.84 -10.93
C GLN A 284 6.63 1.62 -9.57
N PRO A 285 7.24 0.46 -9.33
CA PRO A 285 8.02 0.23 -8.12
C PRO A 285 9.09 1.30 -7.92
N ILE A 286 9.34 1.69 -6.67
CA ILE A 286 10.34 2.70 -6.31
C ILE A 286 11.49 2.01 -5.58
N ARG A 287 12.57 1.73 -6.29
CA ARG A 287 13.78 1.05 -5.79
C ARG A 287 15.05 1.87 -5.96
N GLU A 288 14.98 2.95 -6.73
CA GLU A 288 16.10 3.81 -7.09
C GLU A 288 15.76 5.25 -6.85
N SER A 289 16.77 6.06 -6.55
CA SER A 289 16.60 7.51 -6.30
C SER A 289 15.98 8.23 -7.49
N ALA A 290 16.32 7.87 -8.71
CA ALA A 290 15.74 8.47 -9.92
C ALA A 290 14.24 8.23 -10.02
N ALA A 291 13.75 7.03 -9.69
CA ALA A 291 12.33 6.70 -9.65
C ALA A 291 11.60 7.49 -8.56
N LEU A 292 12.22 7.65 -7.39
CA LEU A 292 11.68 8.43 -6.28
C LEU A 292 11.54 9.90 -6.67
N LEU A 293 12.54 10.50 -7.29
CA LEU A 293 12.52 11.88 -7.74
C LEU A 293 11.44 12.11 -8.82
N ARG A 294 11.30 11.21 -9.78
CA ARG A 294 10.21 11.29 -10.78
C ARG A 294 8.84 11.25 -10.12
N TYR A 295 8.65 10.34 -9.16
CA TYR A 295 7.42 10.27 -8.39
C TYR A 295 7.14 11.58 -7.65
N TRP A 296 8.12 12.13 -6.94
CA TRP A 296 7.96 13.38 -6.20
C TRP A 296 7.66 14.58 -7.11
N ARG A 297 8.26 14.64 -8.30
CA ARG A 297 7.97 15.71 -9.27
C ARG A 297 6.52 15.65 -9.75
N ALA A 298 6.04 14.46 -10.14
CA ALA A 298 4.66 14.28 -10.59
C ALA A 298 3.65 14.53 -9.46
N ASP A 299 3.95 14.04 -8.27
CA ASP A 299 3.10 14.20 -7.09
C ASP A 299 3.01 15.67 -6.66
N LEU A 300 4.14 16.37 -6.58
CA LEU A 300 4.17 17.79 -6.25
C LEU A 300 3.43 18.63 -7.29
N ALA A 301 3.54 18.30 -8.58
CA ALA A 301 2.80 19.00 -9.64
C ALA A 301 1.29 18.88 -9.45
N ARG A 302 0.78 17.68 -9.19
CA ARG A 302 -0.66 17.47 -8.92
C ARG A 302 -1.13 18.19 -7.67
N GLU A 303 -0.33 18.12 -6.62
CA GLU A 303 -0.62 18.83 -5.38
C GLU A 303 -0.58 20.36 -5.55
N ALA A 304 0.34 20.86 -6.36
CA ALA A 304 0.43 22.29 -6.69
C ALA A 304 -0.80 22.79 -7.44
N LEU A 305 -1.36 21.99 -8.34
CA LEU A 305 -2.63 22.31 -9.01
C LEU A 305 -3.77 22.45 -7.99
N PHE A 306 -3.91 21.48 -7.10
CA PHE A 306 -4.91 21.55 -6.04
C PHE A 306 -4.70 22.77 -5.14
N TRP A 307 -3.49 22.99 -4.68
CA TRP A 307 -3.13 24.11 -3.83
C TRP A 307 -3.46 25.46 -4.48
N HIS A 308 -3.13 25.63 -5.76
CA HIS A 308 -3.43 26.86 -6.51
C HIS A 308 -4.94 27.13 -6.56
N VAL A 309 -5.74 26.14 -6.92
CA VAL A 309 -7.19 26.25 -6.96
C VAL A 309 -7.75 26.60 -5.58
N GLN A 310 -7.29 25.92 -4.55
CA GLN A 310 -7.73 26.15 -3.18
C GLN A 310 -7.41 27.59 -2.72
N GLN A 311 -6.21 28.09 -2.99
CA GLN A 311 -5.81 29.45 -2.65
C GLN A 311 -6.65 30.49 -3.37
N THR A 312 -6.91 30.27 -4.66
CA THR A 312 -7.73 31.20 -5.49
C THR A 312 -9.15 31.28 -4.98
N LEU A 313 -9.77 30.14 -4.69
CA LEU A 313 -11.14 30.11 -4.16
C LEU A 313 -11.24 30.79 -2.79
N SER A 314 -10.25 30.56 -1.92
CA SER A 314 -10.16 31.20 -0.62
C SER A 314 -10.02 32.73 -0.73
N LYS A 315 -9.12 33.21 -1.59
CA LYS A 315 -8.93 34.67 -1.83
C LYS A 315 -10.16 35.36 -2.38
N ASN A 316 -10.92 34.65 -3.20
CA ASN A 316 -12.14 35.18 -3.83
C ASN A 316 -13.40 34.98 -2.96
N ASN A 317 -13.25 34.50 -1.73
CA ASN A 317 -14.35 34.21 -0.80
C ASN A 317 -15.47 33.33 -1.42
N VAL A 318 -15.12 32.41 -2.31
CA VAL A 318 -16.07 31.46 -2.88
C VAL A 318 -16.54 30.52 -1.78
N LYS A 319 -17.85 30.52 -1.52
CA LYS A 319 -18.51 29.72 -0.48
C LYS A 319 -19.27 28.56 -1.12
N ASN A 320 -19.60 27.56 -0.31
CA ASN A 320 -20.39 26.40 -0.71
C ASN A 320 -19.72 25.52 -1.77
N ILE A 321 -18.40 25.46 -1.76
CA ILE A 321 -17.62 24.54 -2.55
C ILE A 321 -16.68 23.77 -1.62
N GLY A 322 -16.72 22.46 -1.69
CA GLY A 322 -15.75 21.59 -1.05
C GLY A 322 -14.67 21.19 -2.04
N LEU A 323 -13.42 21.34 -1.65
CA LEU A 323 -12.28 20.84 -2.43
C LEU A 323 -11.55 19.77 -1.63
N GLY A 324 -11.23 18.67 -2.30
CA GLY A 324 -10.40 17.60 -1.76
C GLY A 324 -9.33 17.19 -2.76
N PHE A 325 -8.23 16.71 -2.23
CA PHE A 325 -7.18 16.07 -3.01
C PHE A 325 -6.85 14.72 -2.38
N ASP A 326 -6.89 13.67 -3.17
CA ASP A 326 -6.66 12.30 -2.72
C ASP A 326 -5.79 11.55 -3.72
N CYS A 327 -4.77 10.88 -3.22
CA CYS A 327 -3.93 9.98 -4.01
C CYS A 327 -3.89 8.62 -3.34
N ARG A 328 -4.02 7.57 -4.14
CA ARG A 328 -3.91 6.20 -3.65
C ARG A 328 -3.31 5.28 -4.70
N VAL A 329 -2.65 4.25 -4.25
CA VAL A 329 -2.21 3.15 -5.10
C VAL A 329 -3.10 1.95 -4.82
N LEU A 330 -3.76 1.45 -5.85
CA LEU A 330 -4.66 0.30 -5.79
C LEU A 330 -4.32 -0.66 -6.92
N PHE A 331 -3.96 -1.89 -6.58
CA PHE A 331 -3.73 -2.97 -7.56
C PHE A 331 -2.89 -2.50 -8.74
N GLN A 332 -1.72 -1.94 -8.43
CA GLN A 332 -0.72 -1.45 -9.38
C GLN A 332 -1.17 -0.26 -10.25
N ARG A 333 -2.23 0.45 -9.83
CA ARG A 333 -2.65 1.72 -10.42
C ARG A 333 -2.47 2.84 -9.42
N ALA A 334 -1.84 3.93 -9.86
CA ALA A 334 -1.73 5.17 -9.10
C ALA A 334 -2.85 6.11 -9.53
N GLN A 335 -3.74 6.44 -8.60
CA GLN A 335 -4.88 7.32 -8.83
C GLN A 335 -4.76 8.55 -7.95
N CYS A 336 -4.80 9.73 -8.56
CA CYS A 336 -4.90 11.00 -7.85
C CYS A 336 -6.11 11.76 -8.37
N ALA A 337 -6.87 12.39 -7.48
CA ALA A 337 -8.05 13.14 -7.85
C ALA A 337 -8.12 14.50 -7.16
N ILE A 338 -8.57 15.50 -7.90
CA ILE A 338 -9.13 16.72 -7.35
C ILE A 338 -10.64 16.52 -7.32
N ASN A 339 -11.20 16.54 -6.12
CA ASN A 339 -12.62 16.38 -5.89
C ASN A 339 -13.26 17.74 -5.65
N VAL A 340 -14.33 18.02 -6.38
CA VAL A 340 -15.13 19.24 -6.22
C VAL A 340 -16.52 18.84 -5.77
N GLU A 341 -16.90 19.23 -4.56
CA GLU A 341 -18.23 18.99 -3.98
C GLU A 341 -19.01 20.30 -3.98
N SER A 342 -20.26 20.23 -4.40
CA SER A 342 -21.12 21.42 -4.50
C SER A 342 -22.58 21.03 -4.43
N PRO A 343 -23.47 21.90 -3.89
CA PRO A 343 -24.91 21.75 -4.10
C PRO A 343 -25.23 21.64 -5.59
N GLY A 344 -26.17 20.78 -5.96
CA GLY A 344 -26.49 20.47 -7.35
C GLY A 344 -26.86 21.67 -8.20
N ASP A 345 -27.57 22.64 -7.63
CA ASP A 345 -27.96 23.90 -8.29
C ASP A 345 -26.77 24.82 -8.61
N LYS A 346 -25.65 24.66 -7.92
CA LYS A 346 -24.43 25.47 -8.06
C LYS A 346 -23.26 24.70 -8.70
N LEU A 347 -23.43 23.42 -8.95
CA LEU A 347 -22.35 22.55 -9.40
C LEU A 347 -21.69 23.07 -10.68
N ASN A 348 -22.48 23.37 -11.71
CA ASN A 348 -21.96 23.85 -12.99
C ASN A 348 -21.17 25.16 -12.87
N ALA A 349 -21.66 26.10 -12.07
CA ALA A 349 -20.97 27.38 -11.83
C ALA A 349 -19.64 27.15 -11.09
N ASN A 350 -19.65 26.32 -10.06
CA ASN A 350 -18.44 26.00 -9.27
C ASN A 350 -17.41 25.20 -10.07
N LEU A 351 -17.86 24.26 -10.91
CA LEU A 351 -16.97 23.54 -11.84
C LEU A 351 -16.34 24.48 -12.86
N GLY A 352 -17.12 25.46 -13.35
CA GLY A 352 -16.61 26.49 -14.27
C GLY A 352 -15.47 27.30 -13.66
N VAL A 353 -15.55 27.65 -12.37
CA VAL A 353 -14.48 28.34 -11.65
C VAL A 353 -13.22 27.48 -11.58
N VAL A 354 -13.35 26.23 -11.21
CA VAL A 354 -12.22 25.30 -11.11
C VAL A 354 -11.58 25.07 -12.49
N ALA A 355 -12.39 24.82 -13.51
CA ALA A 355 -11.91 24.61 -14.89
C ALA A 355 -11.15 25.84 -15.41
N LYS A 356 -11.65 27.04 -15.13
CA LYS A 356 -10.99 28.29 -15.51
C LYS A 356 -9.61 28.45 -14.87
N GLU A 357 -9.51 28.12 -13.57
CA GLU A 357 -8.23 28.18 -12.86
C GLU A 357 -7.23 27.14 -13.38
N LEU A 358 -7.68 25.92 -13.66
CA LEU A 358 -6.81 24.91 -14.26
C LEU A 358 -6.32 25.31 -15.66
N ALA A 359 -7.20 25.90 -16.47
CA ALA A 359 -6.83 26.42 -17.80
C ALA A 359 -5.81 27.57 -17.70
N LYS A 360 -5.98 28.45 -16.70
CA LYS A 360 -5.04 29.53 -16.43
C LYS A 360 -3.66 28.99 -16.06
N VAL A 361 -3.58 28.04 -15.15
CA VAL A 361 -2.31 27.38 -14.77
C VAL A 361 -1.67 26.68 -15.96
N ARG A 362 -2.44 26.03 -16.81
CA ARG A 362 -1.93 25.39 -18.03
C ARG A 362 -1.24 26.40 -18.95
N LYS A 363 -1.82 27.58 -19.10
CA LYS A 363 -1.30 28.65 -19.97
C LYS A 363 -0.13 29.41 -19.35
N GLU A 364 -0.29 29.84 -18.11
CA GLU A 364 0.60 30.81 -17.47
C GLU A 364 1.60 30.15 -16.48
N GLY A 365 1.25 28.98 -15.95
CA GLY A 365 1.96 28.35 -14.84
C GLY A 365 1.66 29.05 -13.50
N LEU A 366 2.37 28.66 -12.47
CA LEU A 366 2.41 29.38 -11.19
C LEU A 366 3.36 30.57 -11.29
N SER A 367 3.04 31.65 -10.59
CA SER A 367 3.98 32.75 -10.40
C SER A 367 5.16 32.35 -9.51
N GLU A 368 6.24 33.08 -9.57
CA GLU A 368 7.39 32.86 -8.69
C GLU A 368 7.02 33.02 -7.21
N GLU A 369 6.15 33.96 -6.89
CA GLU A 369 5.62 34.15 -5.53
C GLU A 369 4.84 32.91 -5.04
N GLU A 370 3.94 32.39 -5.85
CA GLU A 370 3.19 31.16 -5.54
C GLU A 370 4.13 29.96 -5.37
N PHE A 371 5.09 29.82 -6.27
CA PHE A 371 6.11 28.77 -6.18
C PHE A 371 6.90 28.84 -4.87
N ASN A 372 7.41 30.02 -4.51
CA ASN A 372 8.16 30.23 -3.29
C ASN A 372 7.32 29.91 -2.05
N ALA A 373 6.06 30.30 -2.03
CA ALA A 373 5.14 30.00 -0.94
C ALA A 373 4.87 28.49 -0.81
N LEU A 374 4.67 27.79 -1.92
CA LEU A 374 4.49 26.34 -1.93
C LEU A 374 5.74 25.61 -1.42
N VAL A 375 6.91 25.96 -1.91
CA VAL A 375 8.18 25.33 -1.49
C VAL A 375 8.44 25.59 -0.01
N ALA A 376 8.19 26.79 0.49
CA ALA A 376 8.32 27.12 1.92
C ALA A 376 7.38 26.27 2.78
N GLN A 377 6.13 26.09 2.34
CA GLN A 377 5.18 25.21 3.02
C GLN A 377 5.68 23.77 3.04
N LYS A 378 6.19 23.25 1.93
CA LYS A 378 6.71 21.87 1.86
C LYS A 378 7.93 21.65 2.74
N LYS A 379 8.82 22.62 2.83
CA LYS A 379 9.96 22.58 3.75
C LYS A 379 9.51 22.55 5.22
N LEU A 380 8.48 23.33 5.56
CA LEU A 380 7.90 23.32 6.90
C LEU A 380 7.23 21.98 7.23
N GLU A 381 6.50 21.41 6.29
CA GLU A 381 5.88 20.09 6.43
C GLU A 381 6.95 19.00 6.65
N LEU A 382 8.07 19.07 5.93
CA LEU A 382 9.19 18.14 6.11
C LEU A 382 9.78 18.22 7.52
N GLN A 383 9.96 19.42 8.06
CA GLN A 383 10.43 19.62 9.43
C GLN A 383 9.46 19.02 10.46
N LYS A 384 8.16 19.24 10.26
CA LYS A 384 7.10 18.68 11.14
C LYS A 384 7.04 17.18 11.03
N LEU A 385 7.14 16.62 9.84
CA LEU A 385 7.13 15.19 9.61
C LEU A 385 8.27 14.49 10.35
N PHE A 386 9.48 15.04 10.26
CA PHE A 386 10.63 14.48 10.94
C PHE A 386 10.50 14.53 12.47
N ALA A 387 10.00 15.63 13.01
CA ALA A 387 9.70 15.75 14.44
C ALA A 387 8.58 14.78 14.89
N THR A 388 7.58 14.58 14.05
CA THR A 388 6.45 13.67 14.31
C THR A 388 6.88 12.21 14.21
N TYR A 389 7.77 11.86 13.29
CA TYR A 389 8.27 10.50 13.11
C TYR A 389 8.92 9.97 14.41
N ALA A 390 9.69 10.78 15.10
CA ALA A 390 10.28 10.42 16.38
C ALA A 390 9.24 10.08 17.47
N ARG A 391 7.97 10.47 17.26
CA ARG A 391 6.85 10.25 18.18
C ARG A 391 5.82 9.27 17.60
N ALA A 392 6.07 8.71 16.42
CA ALA A 392 5.13 7.79 15.80
C ALA A 392 4.93 6.53 16.63
N ASP A 393 3.69 6.15 16.83
CA ASP A 393 3.31 4.93 17.53
C ASP A 393 3.63 3.69 16.70
N THR A 394 3.75 2.55 17.34
CA THR A 394 4.09 1.28 16.69
C THR A 394 3.08 0.86 15.61
N ASP A 395 1.80 1.18 15.77
CA ASP A 395 0.76 0.91 14.77
C ASP A 395 0.93 1.77 13.50
N ILE A 396 1.41 2.99 13.63
CA ILE A 396 1.75 3.87 12.48
C ILE A 396 2.95 3.29 11.75
N LEU A 397 3.99 2.88 12.48
CA LEU A 397 5.23 2.32 11.90
C LEU A 397 4.95 1.04 11.11
N ILE A 398 4.17 0.11 11.68
CA ILE A 398 3.84 -1.13 10.98
C ILE A 398 2.94 -0.88 9.75
N SER A 399 2.00 0.05 9.85
CA SER A 399 1.11 0.40 8.74
C SER A 399 1.86 1.02 7.56
N GLN A 400 2.86 1.86 7.85
CA GLN A 400 3.74 2.42 6.82
C GLN A 400 4.56 1.32 6.13
N ARG A 401 5.11 0.37 6.91
CA ARG A 401 5.87 -0.75 6.36
C ARG A 401 5.03 -1.62 5.43
N ILE A 402 3.81 -1.92 5.84
CA ILE A 402 2.87 -2.71 5.02
C ILE A 402 2.58 -1.99 3.70
N ARG A 403 2.31 -0.69 3.72
CA ARG A 403 2.09 0.07 2.49
C ARG A 403 3.30 0.05 1.56
N SER A 404 4.49 0.22 2.11
CA SER A 404 5.73 0.14 1.34
C SER A 404 5.91 -1.22 0.66
N LEU A 405 5.62 -2.30 1.38
CA LEU A 405 5.67 -3.66 0.83
C LEU A 405 4.63 -3.89 -0.26
N GLN A 406 3.38 -3.49 -0.03
CA GLN A 406 2.29 -3.64 -0.99
C GLN A 406 2.53 -2.83 -2.27
N ASN A 407 3.12 -1.65 -2.15
CA ASN A 407 3.40 -0.76 -3.27
C ASN A 407 4.80 -0.96 -3.88
N GLN A 408 5.57 -1.90 -3.39
CA GLN A 408 6.94 -2.17 -3.85
C GLN A 408 7.82 -0.92 -3.80
N VAL A 409 7.77 -0.22 -2.70
CA VAL A 409 8.60 0.95 -2.40
C VAL A 409 9.66 0.56 -1.40
N VAL A 410 10.92 0.88 -1.66
CA VAL A 410 11.98 0.71 -0.67
C VAL A 410 11.76 1.69 0.48
N ASP A 411 11.64 1.15 1.68
CA ASP A 411 11.48 1.90 2.91
C ASP A 411 12.85 2.36 3.40
N ILE A 412 13.14 3.65 3.24
CA ILE A 412 14.43 4.23 3.58
C ILE A 412 14.43 4.82 4.99
N ALA A 413 15.61 4.97 5.59
CA ALA A 413 15.74 5.58 6.90
C ALA A 413 15.19 7.02 6.91
N PRO A 414 14.59 7.48 8.03
CA PRO A 414 14.05 8.84 8.14
C PRO A 414 15.06 9.94 7.81
N GLU A 415 16.31 9.74 8.21
CA GLU A 415 17.40 10.68 7.94
C GLU A 415 17.73 10.76 6.44
N GLN A 416 17.71 9.63 5.75
CA GLN A 416 17.90 9.57 4.29
C GLN A 416 16.74 10.23 3.57
N TYR A 417 15.50 9.95 4.00
CA TYR A 417 14.32 10.60 3.46
C TYR A 417 14.39 12.12 3.60
N GLN A 418 14.73 12.61 4.78
CA GLN A 418 14.85 14.04 5.07
C GLN A 418 15.88 14.70 4.15
N LYS A 419 17.05 14.10 4.01
CA LYS A 419 18.11 14.62 3.13
C LYS A 419 17.69 14.66 1.67
N LEU A 420 17.17 13.54 1.15
CA LEU A 420 16.72 13.44 -0.24
C LEU A 420 15.59 14.44 -0.54
N ARG A 421 14.62 14.55 0.37
CA ARG A 421 13.49 15.46 0.21
C ARG A 421 13.91 16.92 0.29
N GLN A 422 14.82 17.26 1.20
CA GLN A 422 15.37 18.62 1.32
C GLN A 422 16.17 19.00 0.09
N ASP A 423 17.04 18.13 -0.41
CA ASP A 423 17.79 18.36 -1.64
C ASP A 423 16.85 18.51 -2.85
N PHE A 424 15.80 17.71 -2.92
CA PHE A 424 14.76 17.83 -3.94
C PHE A 424 14.09 19.21 -3.90
N LEU A 425 13.65 19.67 -2.74
CA LEU A 425 12.98 20.96 -2.58
C LEU A 425 13.92 22.12 -2.86
N ASN A 426 15.18 22.02 -2.45
CA ASN A 426 16.20 23.04 -2.71
C ASN A 426 16.59 23.14 -4.19
N GLY A 427 16.53 22.04 -4.92
CA GLY A 427 16.86 21.97 -6.35
C GLY A 427 15.72 22.36 -7.29
N LEU A 428 14.50 22.56 -6.77
CA LEU A 428 13.37 22.96 -7.59
C LEU A 428 13.47 24.40 -8.07
N THR A 429 13.02 24.63 -9.29
CA THR A 429 12.82 25.96 -9.87
C THR A 429 11.37 26.11 -10.30
N VAL A 430 10.92 27.37 -10.44
CA VAL A 430 9.57 27.65 -10.94
C VAL A 430 9.37 27.09 -12.35
N ASP A 431 10.38 27.14 -13.20
CA ASP A 431 10.30 26.60 -14.58
C ASP A 431 10.14 25.09 -14.58
N MET A 432 10.87 24.37 -13.72
CA MET A 432 10.74 22.91 -13.58
C MET A 432 9.32 22.53 -13.13
N LEU A 433 8.80 23.21 -12.09
CA LEU A 433 7.44 22.94 -11.61
C LEU A 433 6.39 23.25 -12.68
N ASN A 434 6.51 24.38 -13.38
CA ASN A 434 5.57 24.75 -14.42
C ASN A 434 5.60 23.79 -15.62
N GLN A 435 6.76 23.25 -15.96
CA GLN A 435 6.87 22.19 -16.96
C GLN A 435 6.13 20.93 -16.51
N ASP A 436 6.31 20.51 -15.26
CA ASP A 436 5.63 19.34 -14.68
C ASP A 436 4.11 19.55 -14.59
N LEU A 437 3.64 20.75 -14.24
CA LEU A 437 2.23 21.12 -14.24
C LEU A 437 1.59 20.98 -15.62
N ARG A 438 2.25 21.49 -16.65
CA ARG A 438 1.76 21.36 -18.03
C ARG A 438 1.72 19.91 -18.47
N GLN A 439 2.70 19.13 -18.09
CA GLN A 439 2.72 17.69 -18.37
C GLN A 439 1.54 16.97 -17.71
N GLN A 440 1.23 17.27 -16.45
CA GLN A 440 0.06 16.69 -15.78
C GLN A 440 -1.25 17.09 -16.44
N LEU A 441 -1.39 18.36 -16.84
CA LEU A 441 -2.60 18.87 -17.50
C LEU A 441 -2.73 18.45 -18.97
N SER A 442 -1.67 17.90 -19.57
CA SER A 442 -1.72 17.33 -20.93
C SER A 442 -2.14 15.86 -20.95
N GLN A 443 -2.17 15.20 -19.80
CA GLN A 443 -2.64 13.80 -19.70
C GLN A 443 -4.16 13.73 -19.83
N ASP A 444 -4.63 12.60 -20.34
CA ASP A 444 -6.04 12.28 -20.32
C ASP A 444 -6.50 12.06 -18.87
N MET A 445 -7.44 12.91 -18.43
CA MET A 445 -8.02 12.81 -17.09
C MET A 445 -9.41 12.22 -17.18
N ALA A 446 -9.73 11.31 -16.25
CA ALA A 446 -11.09 10.82 -16.10
C ALA A 446 -11.95 11.85 -15.34
N LEU A 447 -13.17 12.06 -15.80
CA LEU A 447 -14.16 12.95 -15.18
C LEU A 447 -15.30 12.10 -14.63
N ILE A 448 -15.39 12.01 -13.31
CA ILE A 448 -16.35 11.14 -12.63
C ILE A 448 -17.29 11.99 -11.79
N LEU A 449 -18.56 12.02 -12.20
CA LEU A 449 -19.63 12.65 -11.42
C LEU A 449 -20.29 11.58 -10.52
N MET A 450 -20.37 11.84 -9.25
CA MET A 450 -21.03 11.00 -8.24
C MET A 450 -22.08 11.78 -7.49
#